data_2d830df5bb3f2a0bde96d29e9e2d7b70
#
_entry.id   2d830df5bb3f2a0bde96d29e9e2d7b70
#
_cell.length_a   1.000
_cell.length_b   1.000
_cell.length_c   1.000
_cell.angle_alpha   90.00
_cell.angle_beta   90.00
_cell.angle_gamma   90.00
#
_symmetry.space_group_name_H-M   'P 1'
#
loop_
_entity.id
_entity.type
_entity.pdbx_description
1 polymer ?
#
loop_
_entity_poly.entity_id
_entity_poly.type
_entity_poly.pdbx_seq_one_letter_code
_entity_poly.pdbx_strand_id
1 'polypeptide(L)' 'MDMHFDTTVRGGMPVTVCCTFGQSEPDVGIFYPEITDIWLEVRGKRAVWLEERVTDAEWQQLHAEAYDEDLQR' A
#
# COMPACT_ATOMS: atom_id res chain seq x y z
N MET A 1 -1.73 6.31 10.78
CA MET A 1 -1.55 7.34 9.74
C MET A 1 -1.92 6.75 8.39
N ASP A 2 -2.77 7.44 7.66
CA ASP A 2 -3.24 6.95 6.36
C ASP A 2 -2.46 7.61 5.24
N MET A 3 -2.19 6.83 4.22
CA MET A 3 -1.46 7.30 3.04
C MET A 3 -2.12 6.72 1.79
N HIS A 4 -2.07 7.47 0.71
CA HIS A 4 -2.50 6.96 -0.59
C HIS A 4 -1.57 7.48 -1.69
N PHE A 5 -1.42 6.70 -2.73
CA PHE A 5 -0.62 7.09 -3.89
C PHE A 5 -1.13 6.38 -5.14
N ASP A 6 -0.88 6.99 -6.28
CA ASP A 6 -1.30 6.43 -7.57
C ASP A 6 -0.20 5.56 -8.14
N THR A 7 -0.58 4.42 -8.70
CA THR A 7 0.35 3.52 -9.37
C THR A 7 -0.41 2.72 -10.42
N THR A 8 0.24 1.70 -10.98
CA THR A 8 -0.40 0.79 -11.93
C THR A 8 -0.20 -0.66 -11.48
N VAL A 9 -1.18 -1.50 -11.79
CA VAL A 9 -1.10 -2.95 -11.54
C VAL A 9 -1.55 -3.68 -12.80
N ARG A 10 -1.29 -4.97 -12.86
CA ARG A 10 -1.75 -5.86 -13.95
C ARG A 10 -1.37 -5.35 -15.34
N GLY A 11 -0.13 -4.89 -15.46
CA GLY A 11 0.40 -4.47 -16.76
C GLY A 11 0.01 -3.08 -17.22
N GLY A 12 -0.45 -2.23 -16.29
CA GLY A 12 -0.70 -0.84 -16.62
C GLY A 12 -2.06 -0.29 -16.23
N MET A 13 -2.86 -1.05 -15.47
CA MET A 13 -4.13 -0.54 -14.97
C MET A 13 -3.90 0.50 -13.88
N PRO A 14 -4.36 1.75 -14.06
CA PRO A 14 -4.16 2.78 -13.04
C PRO A 14 -5.04 2.52 -11.82
N VAL A 15 -4.43 2.61 -10.64
CA VAL A 15 -5.12 2.42 -9.36
C VAL A 15 -4.57 3.41 -8.33
N THR A 16 -5.35 3.65 -7.28
CA THR A 16 -4.89 4.35 -6.10
C THR A 16 -4.69 3.31 -5.00
N VAL A 17 -3.48 3.24 -4.47
CA VAL A 17 -3.18 2.36 -3.34
C VAL A 17 -3.39 3.15 -2.06
N CYS A 18 -4.22 2.62 -1.17
CA CYS A 18 -4.47 3.22 0.13
C CYS A 18 -3.92 2.30 1.20
N CYS A 19 -3.22 2.86 2.16
CA CYS A 19 -2.67 2.07 3.25
C CYS A 19 -2.69 2.83 4.57
N THR A 20 -2.73 2.07 5.66
CA THR A 20 -2.70 2.58 7.01
C THR A 20 -1.44 2.05 7.67
N PHE A 21 -0.70 2.94 8.33
CA PHE A 21 0.50 2.58 9.07
C PHE A 21 0.22 2.58 10.57
N GLY A 22 0.70 1.54 11.25
CA GLY A 22 0.73 1.53 12.70
C GLY A 22 1.85 2.39 13.23
N GLN A 23 1.92 2.53 14.55
CA GLN A 23 3.01 3.27 15.18
C GLN A 23 4.26 2.42 15.21
N SER A 24 5.43 3.05 15.03
CA SER A 24 6.69 2.37 15.24
C SER A 24 6.89 2.12 16.74
N GLU A 25 7.50 0.99 17.09
CA GLU A 25 7.70 0.58 18.47
C GLU A 25 9.20 0.48 18.76
N PRO A 26 9.88 1.60 19.07
CA PRO A 26 11.32 1.59 19.28
C PRO A 26 11.76 0.74 20.48
N ASP A 27 10.87 0.55 21.46
CA ASP A 27 11.16 -0.25 22.65
C ASP A 27 11.41 -1.72 22.32
N VAL A 28 10.87 -2.21 21.21
CA VAL A 28 11.08 -3.59 20.75
C VAL A 28 11.94 -3.66 19.49
N GLY A 29 12.60 -2.54 19.14
CA GLY A 29 13.51 -2.49 18.02
C GLY A 29 12.87 -2.28 16.66
N ILE A 30 11.61 -1.91 16.63
CA ILE A 30 10.90 -1.62 15.39
C ILE A 30 10.99 -0.13 15.10
N PHE A 31 11.76 0.23 14.08
CA PHE A 31 12.02 1.62 13.70
C PHE A 31 11.21 2.09 12.50
N TYR A 32 10.49 1.17 11.85
CA TYR A 32 9.66 1.49 10.69
C TYR A 32 8.20 1.31 11.04
N PRO A 33 7.33 2.23 10.62
CA PRO A 33 5.89 1.99 10.79
C PRO A 33 5.48 0.77 9.97
N GLU A 34 4.67 -0.09 10.55
CA GLU A 34 4.19 -1.28 9.88
C GLU A 34 2.91 -0.96 9.14
N ILE A 35 2.76 -1.49 7.93
CA ILE A 35 1.50 -1.39 7.21
C ILE A 35 0.51 -2.33 7.87
N THR A 36 -0.53 -1.76 8.47
CA THR A 36 -1.56 -2.54 9.16
C THR A 36 -2.72 -2.87 8.23
N ASP A 37 -2.92 -2.06 7.20
CA ASP A 37 -3.99 -2.27 6.24
C ASP A 37 -3.57 -1.70 4.88
N ILE A 38 -3.98 -2.37 3.81
CA ILE A 38 -3.71 -1.91 2.45
C ILE A 38 -4.87 -2.34 1.55
N TRP A 39 -5.32 -1.43 0.70
CA TRP A 39 -6.39 -1.74 -0.25
C TRP A 39 -6.21 -0.89 -1.50
N LEU A 40 -6.96 -1.25 -2.55
CA LEU A 40 -6.90 -0.58 -3.84
C LEU A 40 -8.21 0.14 -4.13
N GLU A 41 -8.11 1.33 -4.74
CA GLU A 41 -9.27 2.09 -5.18
C GLU A 41 -9.14 2.41 -6.66
N VAL A 42 -10.27 2.37 -7.35
CA VAL A 42 -10.36 2.79 -8.73
C VAL A 42 -11.47 3.84 -8.81
N ARG A 43 -11.12 5.01 -9.31
CA ARG A 43 -12.05 6.15 -9.43
C ARG A 43 -12.68 6.53 -8.09
N GLY A 44 -11.90 6.44 -7.02
CA GLY A 44 -12.35 6.83 -5.68
C GLY A 44 -13.18 5.80 -4.95
N LYS A 45 -13.31 4.58 -5.51
CA LYS A 45 -14.07 3.51 -4.88
C LYS A 45 -13.19 2.29 -4.67
N ARG A 46 -13.33 1.64 -3.53
CA ARG A 46 -12.57 0.42 -3.24
C ARG A 46 -12.88 -0.65 -4.28
N ALA A 47 -11.83 -1.21 -4.85
CA ALA A 47 -11.93 -2.20 -5.92
C ALA A 47 -11.62 -3.60 -5.38
N VAL A 48 -12.53 -4.17 -4.60
CA VAL A 48 -12.35 -5.52 -4.03
C VAL A 48 -12.14 -6.55 -5.14
N TRP A 49 -12.86 -6.41 -6.26
CA TRP A 49 -12.72 -7.29 -7.41
C TRP A 49 -11.31 -7.30 -7.97
N LEU A 50 -10.61 -6.17 -7.88
CA LEU A 50 -9.23 -6.06 -8.36
C LEU A 50 -8.26 -6.63 -7.33
N GLU A 51 -8.53 -6.41 -6.04
CA GLU A 51 -7.67 -6.93 -4.97
C GLU A 51 -7.56 -8.44 -5.04
N GLU A 52 -8.64 -9.11 -5.41
CA GLU A 52 -8.65 -10.57 -5.55
C GLU A 52 -7.82 -11.06 -6.73
N ARG A 53 -7.57 -10.20 -7.70
CA ARG A 53 -6.83 -10.54 -8.93
C ARG A 53 -5.36 -10.19 -8.87
N VAL A 54 -4.97 -9.37 -7.91
CA VAL A 54 -3.58 -8.97 -7.74
C VAL A 54 -2.79 -10.15 -7.17
N THR A 55 -1.67 -10.48 -7.79
CA THR A 55 -0.84 -11.60 -7.35
C THR A 55 -0.03 -11.22 -6.11
N ASP A 56 0.50 -12.24 -5.41
CA ASP A 56 1.33 -12.00 -4.24
C ASP A 56 2.57 -11.16 -4.60
N ALA A 57 3.16 -11.40 -5.78
CA ALA A 57 4.30 -10.63 -6.24
C ALA A 57 3.93 -9.15 -6.42
N GLU A 58 2.76 -8.89 -6.97
CA GLU A 58 2.28 -7.52 -7.13
C GLU A 58 2.02 -6.87 -5.77
N TRP A 59 1.42 -7.60 -4.83
CA TRP A 59 1.20 -7.10 -3.48
C TRP A 59 2.52 -6.73 -2.80
N GLN A 60 3.55 -7.58 -2.95
CA GLN A 60 4.87 -7.28 -2.39
C GLN A 60 5.45 -6.00 -3.00
N GLN A 61 5.28 -5.80 -4.30
CA GLN A 61 5.74 -4.59 -4.95
C GLN A 61 4.98 -3.37 -4.44
N LEU A 62 3.67 -3.47 -4.25
CA LEU A 62 2.86 -2.37 -3.73
C LEU A 62 3.27 -2.01 -2.30
N HIS A 63 3.59 -3.00 -1.47
CA HIS A 63 4.11 -2.75 -0.12
C HIS A 63 5.44 -2.00 -0.19
N ALA A 64 6.33 -2.40 -1.09
CA ALA A 64 7.61 -1.74 -1.25
C ALA A 64 7.43 -0.29 -1.71
N GLU A 65 6.52 -0.06 -2.65
CA GLU A 65 6.22 1.29 -3.12
C GLU A 65 5.63 2.16 -2.01
N ALA A 66 4.79 1.57 -1.15
CA ALA A 66 4.20 2.29 -0.03
C ALA A 66 5.28 2.75 0.96
N TYR A 67 6.24 1.89 1.28
CA TYR A 67 7.34 2.26 2.15
C TYR A 67 8.23 3.33 1.51
N ASP A 68 8.47 3.23 0.21
CA ASP A 68 9.26 4.22 -0.52
C ASP A 68 8.58 5.59 -0.51
N GLU A 69 7.27 5.62 -0.72
CA GLU A 69 6.49 6.86 -0.66
C GLU A 69 6.55 7.49 0.75
N ASP A 70 6.49 6.67 1.78
CA ASP A 70 6.57 7.14 3.15
C ASP A 70 7.93 7.78 3.43
N LEU A 71 9.00 7.20 2.89
CA LEU A 71 10.35 7.73 3.07
C LEU A 71 10.57 9.06 2.36
N GLN A 72 9.81 9.37 1.34
CA GLN A 72 9.93 10.61 0.58
C GLN A 72 9.16 11.78 1.21
N ARG A 73 8.43 11.52 2.27
CA ARG A 73 7.68 12.55 2.99
C ARG A 73 8.49 13.08 4.18
#